data_755df8e344452282f8ff159d21df2564
#
_entry.id   755df8e344452282f8ff159d21df2564
#
_cell.length_a   1.000
_cell.length_b   1.000
_cell.length_c   1.000
_cell.angle_alpha   90.00
_cell.angle_beta   90.00
_cell.angle_gamma   90.00
#
_symmetry.space_group_name_H-M   'P 1'
#
loop_
_entity.id
_entity.type
_entity.pdbx_description
1 polymer ?
#
loop_
_entity_poly.entity_id
_entity_poly.type
_entity_poly.pdbx_seq_one_letter_code
_entity_poly.pdbx_strand_id
1 'polypeptide(L)'
;MSYRTIAALAFTSMFSLSTLLTPAHAEEQEKALNFGIISTESQQNLKPQWEPFLKDMEKSLGVKVNAFFAPDYAGIIQGMRFNKVDIAWYGNLSAMEAVDRANGQVFAQTVAADGSPGYWSVLIVNKDSPINNLNDLIAKRKDLTFGNGDPNSTSGFLVPGYYVFAKNNISASDFKRTVNAGHETNALAVANKQVDVATNNTENLDKLKTSAPEKLKELKVIWKSPLIPGDPIVWRKNLSETTKDKVYGFFMNYGKTPEQKTVLERLGWAPFRASSDLQLVPIRQLALFKEMQGVKDNKGLNEEEKTSKTSALKAQLDDLDRLTAALGAMTSVTKAVQ
;
A
#
# COMPACT_ATOMS: atom_id res chain seq x y z
N MET A 1 5.51 -91.85 -51.35
CA MET A 1 6.95 -91.73 -51.13
C MET A 1 7.17 -90.64 -50.10
N SER A 2 7.76 -91.04 -49.03
CA SER A 2 8.06 -90.36 -47.80
C SER A 2 9.15 -89.32 -48.00
N TYR A 3 9.06 -88.18 -47.31
CA TYR A 3 10.22 -87.53 -46.61
C TYR A 3 9.78 -86.68 -45.44
N ARG A 4 10.27 -87.06 -44.28
CA ARG A 4 10.21 -86.33 -42.99
C ARG A 4 11.25 -85.25 -43.02
N THR A 5 10.89 -84.13 -42.50
CA THR A 5 11.88 -83.07 -42.10
C THR A 5 11.60 -82.57 -40.70
N ILE A 6 12.64 -82.63 -39.89
CA ILE A 6 12.71 -82.34 -38.46
C ILE A 6 12.68 -80.82 -38.25
N ALA A 7 11.80 -80.40 -37.39
CA ALA A 7 11.81 -78.96 -36.89
C ALA A 7 12.69 -78.82 -35.64
N ALA A 8 13.67 -77.96 -35.70
CA ALA A 8 14.48 -77.55 -34.56
C ALA A 8 13.83 -76.38 -33.87
N LEU A 9 13.47 -76.55 -32.61
CA LEU A 9 13.04 -75.40 -31.70
C LEU A 9 14.28 -74.63 -31.26
N ALA A 10 14.33 -73.37 -31.66
CA ALA A 10 15.23 -72.40 -31.07
C ALA A 10 14.47 -71.60 -29.97
N PHE A 11 14.84 -71.82 -28.72
CA PHE A 11 14.37 -71.08 -27.59
C PHE A 11 15.15 -69.75 -27.53
N THR A 12 14.50 -68.62 -27.90
CA THR A 12 15.04 -67.28 -27.73
C THR A 12 14.51 -66.75 -26.43
N SER A 13 15.36 -66.67 -25.39
CA SER A 13 15.08 -66.04 -24.13
C SER A 13 15.11 -64.50 -24.28
N MET A 14 13.93 -63.90 -24.23
CA MET A 14 13.71 -62.47 -24.27
C MET A 14 13.96 -61.91 -22.88
N PHE A 15 15.15 -61.32 -22.66
CA PHE A 15 15.48 -60.56 -21.42
C PHE A 15 14.74 -59.23 -21.49
N SER A 16 13.61 -59.14 -20.79
CA SER A 16 12.86 -57.89 -20.66
C SER A 16 13.63 -56.94 -19.69
N LEU A 17 14.34 -55.99 -20.27
CA LEU A 17 14.95 -54.89 -19.53
C LEU A 17 13.85 -53.88 -19.10
N SER A 18 13.29 -54.07 -17.90
CA SER A 18 12.37 -53.10 -17.29
C SER A 18 13.15 -51.86 -16.90
N THR A 19 13.19 -50.84 -17.74
CA THR A 19 13.63 -49.49 -17.38
C THR A 19 12.61 -48.91 -16.40
N LEU A 20 12.97 -48.86 -15.14
CA LEU A 20 12.29 -48.06 -14.12
C LEU A 20 12.39 -46.58 -14.54
N LEU A 21 11.37 -46.09 -15.23
CA LEU A 21 11.12 -44.67 -15.40
C LEU A 21 10.74 -44.10 -14.02
N THR A 22 11.73 -43.64 -13.27
CA THR A 22 11.47 -42.69 -12.16
C THR A 22 10.82 -41.47 -12.80
N PRO A 23 9.61 -41.03 -12.34
CA PRO A 23 9.09 -39.74 -12.77
C PRO A 23 10.10 -38.69 -12.32
N ALA A 24 10.80 -38.08 -13.28
CA ALA A 24 11.50 -36.82 -13.01
C ALA A 24 10.43 -35.87 -12.56
N HIS A 25 10.37 -35.58 -11.24
CA HIS A 25 9.73 -34.37 -10.75
C HIS A 25 10.48 -33.25 -11.46
N ALA A 26 9.91 -32.72 -12.51
CA ALA A 26 10.28 -31.40 -13.00
C ALA A 26 10.10 -30.49 -11.78
N GLU A 27 11.17 -30.02 -11.19
CA GLU A 27 11.14 -28.89 -10.26
C GLU A 27 10.42 -27.79 -11.04
N GLU A 28 9.18 -27.53 -10.67
CA GLU A 28 8.42 -26.39 -11.18
C GLU A 28 9.22 -25.17 -10.75
N GLN A 29 9.97 -24.62 -11.71
CA GLN A 29 10.87 -23.48 -11.45
C GLN A 29 10.00 -22.39 -10.85
N GLU A 30 10.13 -22.13 -9.53
CA GLU A 30 9.28 -21.18 -8.82
C GLU A 30 9.32 -19.85 -9.58
N LYS A 31 8.16 -19.42 -10.02
CA LYS A 31 7.99 -18.23 -10.85
C LYS A 31 8.48 -17.01 -10.10
N ALA A 32 9.27 -16.15 -10.75
CA ALA A 32 9.71 -14.88 -10.18
C ALA A 32 8.53 -14.09 -9.60
N LEU A 33 8.73 -13.46 -8.44
CA LEU A 33 7.76 -12.61 -7.79
C LEU A 33 7.99 -11.14 -8.18
N ASN A 34 6.92 -10.42 -8.42
CA ASN A 34 6.96 -8.98 -8.67
C ASN A 34 6.47 -8.22 -7.45
N PHE A 35 7.31 -7.37 -6.88
CA PHE A 35 7.02 -6.54 -5.72
C PHE A 35 6.67 -5.11 -6.15
N GLY A 36 5.41 -4.71 -5.98
CA GLY A 36 4.91 -3.39 -6.30
C GLY A 36 5.28 -2.35 -5.23
N ILE A 37 5.69 -1.18 -5.68
CA ILE A 37 6.09 -0.07 -4.81
C ILE A 37 5.32 1.18 -5.27
N ILE A 38 4.46 1.73 -4.39
CA ILE A 38 3.70 2.94 -4.72
C ILE A 38 4.62 4.16 -4.90
N SER A 39 4.24 5.05 -5.82
CA SER A 39 5.03 6.20 -6.28
C SER A 39 4.98 7.39 -5.29
N THR A 40 5.44 7.19 -4.06
CA THR A 40 5.56 8.28 -3.06
C THR A 40 6.64 9.29 -3.44
N GLU A 41 7.67 8.81 -4.11
CA GLU A 41 8.84 9.53 -4.61
C GLU A 41 9.11 9.13 -6.07
N SER A 42 10.09 9.76 -6.70
CA SER A 42 10.55 9.37 -8.02
C SER A 42 11.11 7.94 -8.02
N GLN A 43 10.98 7.21 -9.13
CA GLN A 43 11.55 5.87 -9.26
C GLN A 43 13.08 5.88 -9.05
N GLN A 44 13.77 6.96 -9.43
CA GLN A 44 15.20 7.12 -9.21
C GLN A 44 15.56 7.10 -7.72
N ASN A 45 14.70 7.65 -6.87
CA ASN A 45 14.90 7.68 -5.42
C ASN A 45 14.43 6.38 -4.75
N LEU A 46 13.28 5.82 -5.17
CA LEU A 46 12.74 4.59 -4.61
C LEU A 46 13.61 3.37 -4.89
N LYS A 47 14.11 3.21 -6.12
CA LYS A 47 14.87 2.02 -6.53
C LYS A 47 16.06 1.71 -5.62
N PRO A 48 17.02 2.62 -5.36
CA PRO A 48 18.16 2.33 -4.49
C PRO A 48 17.77 2.13 -3.01
N GLN A 49 16.64 2.67 -2.56
CA GLN A 49 16.15 2.47 -1.20
C GLN A 49 15.61 1.04 -1.01
N TRP A 50 14.88 0.51 -2.01
CA TRP A 50 14.22 -0.79 -1.95
C TRP A 50 15.11 -1.97 -2.38
N GLU A 51 16.11 -1.73 -3.23
CA GLU A 51 16.96 -2.80 -3.79
C GLU A 51 17.58 -3.71 -2.73
N PRO A 52 18.15 -3.22 -1.60
CA PRO A 52 18.71 -4.09 -0.57
C PRO A 52 17.66 -5.02 0.07
N PHE A 53 16.46 -4.49 0.38
CA PHE A 53 15.36 -5.27 0.93
C PHE A 53 14.90 -6.37 -0.04
N LEU A 54 14.73 -6.05 -1.31
CA LEU A 54 14.29 -7.01 -2.32
C LEU A 54 15.35 -8.09 -2.60
N LYS A 55 16.64 -7.75 -2.53
CA LYS A 55 17.74 -8.74 -2.61
C LYS A 55 17.74 -9.70 -1.43
N ASP A 56 17.51 -9.20 -0.22
CA ASP A 56 17.40 -10.06 0.96
C ASP A 56 16.18 -10.97 0.86
N MET A 57 15.07 -10.44 0.35
CA MET A 57 13.85 -11.22 0.09
C MET A 57 14.11 -12.32 -0.96
N GLU A 58 14.74 -11.98 -2.09
CA GLU A 58 15.14 -12.93 -3.13
C GLU A 58 16.02 -14.07 -2.56
N LYS A 59 17.03 -13.72 -1.77
CA LYS A 59 17.92 -14.67 -1.11
C LYS A 59 17.17 -15.59 -0.13
N SER A 60 16.23 -15.02 0.63
CA SER A 60 15.47 -15.78 1.64
C SER A 60 14.45 -16.73 1.02
N LEU A 61 13.79 -16.30 -0.06
CA LEU A 61 12.75 -17.09 -0.73
C LEU A 61 13.30 -18.11 -1.72
N GLY A 62 14.54 -17.92 -2.20
CA GLY A 62 15.15 -18.76 -3.24
C GLY A 62 14.59 -18.51 -4.65
N VAL A 63 13.83 -17.43 -4.85
CA VAL A 63 13.23 -17.06 -6.13
C VAL A 63 13.53 -15.61 -6.48
N LYS A 64 13.59 -15.27 -7.77
CA LYS A 64 13.79 -13.91 -8.24
C LYS A 64 12.69 -12.97 -7.74
N VAL A 65 13.06 -11.80 -7.20
CA VAL A 65 12.13 -10.75 -6.77
C VAL A 65 12.41 -9.48 -7.56
N ASN A 66 11.47 -9.10 -8.43
CA ASN A 66 11.58 -7.92 -9.27
C ASN A 66 10.82 -6.75 -8.64
N ALA A 67 11.42 -5.57 -8.60
CA ALA A 67 10.71 -4.35 -8.27
C ALA A 67 9.77 -3.95 -9.43
N PHE A 68 8.52 -3.64 -9.11
CA PHE A 68 7.54 -3.12 -10.04
C PHE A 68 7.17 -1.70 -9.65
N PHE A 69 7.45 -0.75 -10.54
CA PHE A 69 7.14 0.66 -10.40
C PHE A 69 6.08 1.08 -11.40
N ALA A 70 5.27 2.06 -11.03
CA ALA A 70 4.29 2.70 -11.90
C ALA A 70 4.34 4.22 -11.68
N PRO A 71 3.83 5.04 -12.62
CA PRO A 71 3.85 6.48 -12.49
C PRO A 71 2.95 7.01 -11.36
N ASP A 72 1.95 6.23 -10.98
CA ASP A 72 0.97 6.55 -9.95
C ASP A 72 0.57 5.29 -9.13
N TYR A 73 -0.19 5.48 -8.06
CA TYR A 73 -0.66 4.39 -7.20
C TYR A 73 -1.62 3.46 -7.92
N ALA A 74 -2.44 4.01 -8.82
CA ALA A 74 -3.40 3.23 -9.61
C ALA A 74 -2.70 2.17 -10.46
N GLY A 75 -1.52 2.47 -11.01
CA GLY A 75 -0.71 1.52 -11.77
C GLY A 75 -0.30 0.28 -10.98
N ILE A 76 0.03 0.43 -9.67
CA ILE A 76 0.35 -0.71 -8.81
C ILE A 76 -0.92 -1.53 -8.51
N ILE A 77 -2.06 -0.88 -8.24
CA ILE A 77 -3.36 -1.55 -8.03
C ILE A 77 -3.73 -2.37 -9.27
N GLN A 78 -3.66 -1.76 -10.46
CA GLN A 78 -3.93 -2.46 -11.72
C GLN A 78 -2.93 -3.58 -12.00
N GLY A 79 -1.65 -3.36 -11.67
CA GLY A 79 -0.61 -4.40 -11.74
C GLY A 79 -1.02 -5.65 -10.94
N MET A 80 -1.50 -5.49 -9.73
CA MET A 80 -2.00 -6.60 -8.90
C MET A 80 -3.27 -7.23 -9.50
N ARG A 81 -4.24 -6.42 -9.94
CA ARG A 81 -5.47 -6.90 -10.57
C ARG A 81 -5.23 -7.82 -11.75
N PHE A 82 -4.20 -7.53 -12.55
CA PHE A 82 -3.84 -8.31 -13.74
C PHE A 82 -2.69 -9.31 -13.49
N ASN A 83 -2.42 -9.67 -12.22
CA ASN A 83 -1.38 -10.61 -11.82
C ASN A 83 0.04 -10.24 -12.34
N LYS A 84 0.32 -8.94 -12.50
CA LYS A 84 1.66 -8.40 -12.80
C LYS A 84 2.41 -8.00 -11.54
N VAL A 85 1.71 -7.83 -10.44
CA VAL A 85 2.22 -7.58 -9.10
C VAL A 85 1.72 -8.70 -8.20
N ASP A 86 2.63 -9.36 -7.50
CA ASP A 86 2.35 -10.49 -6.62
C ASP A 86 2.21 -10.04 -5.16
N ILE A 87 3.07 -9.11 -4.76
CA ILE A 87 3.14 -8.51 -3.42
C ILE A 87 3.34 -7.02 -3.62
N ALA A 88 2.81 -6.18 -2.74
CA ALA A 88 3.06 -4.75 -2.83
C ALA A 88 3.04 -4.06 -1.46
N TRP A 89 3.83 -2.99 -1.34
CA TRP A 89 3.65 -1.96 -0.35
C TRP A 89 2.65 -0.94 -0.87
N TYR A 90 1.62 -0.69 -0.08
CA TYR A 90 0.56 0.28 -0.35
C TYR A 90 0.38 1.23 0.82
N GLY A 91 -0.17 2.41 0.57
CA GLY A 91 -0.85 3.18 1.62
C GLY A 91 -2.21 2.53 1.95
N ASN A 92 -2.80 2.88 3.10
CA ASN A 92 -4.04 2.23 3.55
C ASN A 92 -5.22 2.38 2.55
N LEU A 93 -5.37 3.55 1.89
CA LEU A 93 -6.42 3.75 0.87
C LEU A 93 -6.17 2.88 -0.37
N SER A 94 -4.95 2.89 -0.89
CA SER A 94 -4.60 2.08 -2.08
C SER A 94 -4.64 0.57 -1.78
N ALA A 95 -4.34 0.15 -0.54
CA ALA A 95 -4.55 -1.23 -0.09
C ALA A 95 -6.03 -1.59 -0.05
N MET A 96 -6.90 -0.70 0.44
CA MET A 96 -8.35 -0.89 0.41
C MET A 96 -8.84 -1.13 -1.03
N GLU A 97 -8.41 -0.29 -1.97
CA GLU A 97 -8.74 -0.48 -3.39
C GLU A 97 -8.17 -1.80 -3.95
N ALA A 98 -6.96 -2.20 -3.55
CA ALA A 98 -6.35 -3.46 -3.97
C ALA A 98 -7.12 -4.68 -3.42
N VAL A 99 -7.56 -4.64 -2.15
CA VAL A 99 -8.39 -5.69 -1.54
C VAL A 99 -9.74 -5.80 -2.22
N ASP A 100 -10.39 -4.67 -2.51
CA ASP A 100 -11.75 -4.65 -3.04
C ASP A 100 -11.82 -4.95 -4.55
N ARG A 101 -10.77 -4.57 -5.32
CA ARG A 101 -10.84 -4.56 -6.80
C ARG A 101 -9.70 -5.30 -7.49
N ALA A 102 -8.65 -5.69 -6.77
CA ALA A 102 -7.46 -6.30 -7.34
C ALA A 102 -7.10 -7.66 -6.71
N ASN A 103 -8.05 -8.30 -6.04
CA ASN A 103 -7.85 -9.59 -5.38
C ASN A 103 -6.70 -9.60 -4.36
N GLY A 104 -6.42 -8.44 -3.73
CA GLY A 104 -5.41 -8.28 -2.70
C GLY A 104 -5.88 -8.76 -1.33
N GLN A 105 -4.93 -9.05 -0.45
CA GLN A 105 -5.14 -9.37 0.96
C GLN A 105 -3.99 -8.81 1.78
N VAL A 106 -4.30 -8.05 2.82
CA VAL A 106 -3.30 -7.54 3.77
C VAL A 106 -2.80 -8.69 4.64
N PHE A 107 -1.48 -8.80 4.83
CA PHE A 107 -0.88 -9.80 5.72
C PHE A 107 0.12 -9.23 6.72
N ALA A 108 0.67 -8.05 6.44
CA ALA A 108 1.60 -7.35 7.31
C ALA A 108 1.40 -5.84 7.23
N GLN A 109 1.99 -5.11 8.18
CA GLN A 109 2.03 -3.66 8.19
C GLN A 109 3.41 -3.15 8.57
N THR A 110 3.75 -1.96 8.09
CA THR A 110 4.95 -1.24 8.50
C THR A 110 4.82 -0.70 9.92
N VAL A 111 5.95 -0.52 10.56
CA VAL A 111 6.10 0.19 11.84
C VAL A 111 7.12 1.29 11.62
N ALA A 112 6.86 2.50 12.05
CA ALA A 112 7.81 3.59 11.89
C ALA A 112 9.13 3.30 12.66
N ALA A 113 10.25 3.84 12.17
CA ALA A 113 11.57 3.58 12.77
C ALA A 113 11.68 3.99 14.24
N ASP A 114 10.89 4.98 14.69
CA ASP A 114 10.78 5.39 16.09
C ASP A 114 9.86 4.48 16.94
N GLY A 115 9.31 3.42 16.33
CA GLY A 115 8.38 2.47 16.97
C GLY A 115 6.93 2.96 17.03
N SER A 116 6.60 4.13 16.51
CA SER A 116 5.21 4.60 16.46
C SER A 116 4.35 3.68 15.57
N PRO A 117 3.05 3.50 15.92
CA PRO A 117 2.18 2.56 15.22
C PRO A 117 1.67 3.08 13.86
N GLY A 118 2.19 4.21 13.39
CA GLY A 118 1.78 4.83 12.14
C GLY A 118 2.38 6.22 11.95
N TYR A 119 1.77 7.01 11.10
CA TYR A 119 2.25 8.30 10.64
C TYR A 119 1.11 9.33 10.52
N TRP A 120 1.40 10.53 10.07
CA TRP A 120 0.41 11.61 9.98
C TRP A 120 0.42 12.27 8.60
N SER A 121 -0.76 12.59 8.11
CA SER A 121 -0.93 13.56 7.03
C SER A 121 -0.63 14.96 7.54
N VAL A 122 -0.01 15.77 6.72
CA VAL A 122 0.29 17.18 7.01
C VAL A 122 -0.06 18.05 5.81
N LEU A 123 -0.36 19.33 6.10
CA LEU A 123 -0.31 20.39 5.09
C LEU A 123 0.96 21.19 5.28
N ILE A 124 1.67 21.40 4.18
CA ILE A 124 2.93 22.13 4.13
C ILE A 124 2.81 23.38 3.26
N VAL A 125 3.50 24.43 3.67
CA VAL A 125 3.68 25.68 2.92
C VAL A 125 5.14 26.06 2.94
N ASN A 126 5.56 26.97 2.06
CA ASN A 126 6.91 27.55 2.15
C ASN A 126 7.07 28.31 3.50
N LYS A 127 8.26 28.26 4.09
CA LYS A 127 8.55 28.91 5.40
C LYS A 127 8.19 30.39 5.41
N ASP A 128 8.36 31.10 4.30
CA ASP A 128 8.08 32.52 4.13
C ASP A 128 6.59 32.82 3.85
N SER A 129 5.75 31.77 3.71
CA SER A 129 4.32 31.93 3.44
C SER A 129 3.62 32.67 4.59
N PRO A 130 2.68 33.57 4.30
CA PRO A 130 1.84 34.22 5.32
C PRO A 130 0.77 33.29 5.91
N ILE A 131 0.66 32.05 5.42
CA ILE A 131 -0.27 31.03 5.91
C ILE A 131 0.41 30.28 7.07
N ASN A 132 -0.17 30.33 8.27
CA ASN A 132 0.42 29.74 9.47
C ASN A 132 -0.42 28.59 10.08
N ASN A 133 -1.68 28.50 9.71
CA ASN A 133 -2.62 27.49 10.23
C ASN A 133 -3.74 27.20 9.23
N LEU A 134 -4.62 26.26 9.58
CA LEU A 134 -5.74 25.87 8.74
C LEU A 134 -6.76 27.00 8.50
N ASN A 135 -6.99 27.88 9.48
CA ASN A 135 -7.93 29.00 9.31
C ASN A 135 -7.43 30.01 8.28
N ASP A 136 -6.11 30.32 8.30
CA ASP A 136 -5.50 31.18 7.28
C ASP A 136 -5.65 30.58 5.88
N LEU A 137 -5.42 29.26 5.77
CA LEU A 137 -5.59 28.52 4.52
C LEU A 137 -7.02 28.64 4.01
N ILE A 138 -8.01 28.32 4.86
CA ILE A 138 -9.42 28.35 4.49
C ILE A 138 -9.85 29.74 4.02
N ALA A 139 -9.41 30.78 4.73
CA ALA A 139 -9.77 32.17 4.42
C ALA A 139 -9.19 32.62 3.05
N LYS A 140 -7.97 32.21 2.72
CA LYS A 140 -7.23 32.66 1.54
C LYS A 140 -7.26 31.68 0.36
N ARG A 141 -7.89 30.52 0.50
CA ARG A 141 -7.82 29.40 -0.47
C ARG A 141 -8.05 29.76 -1.93
N LYS A 142 -8.94 30.73 -2.19
CA LYS A 142 -9.29 31.16 -3.56
C LYS A 142 -8.13 31.84 -4.31
N ASP A 143 -7.12 32.32 -3.57
CA ASP A 143 -5.95 32.98 -4.12
C ASP A 143 -4.74 32.02 -4.20
N LEU A 144 -4.84 30.82 -3.62
CA LEU A 144 -3.75 29.87 -3.45
C LEU A 144 -3.79 28.76 -4.51
N THR A 145 -2.61 28.35 -4.95
CA THR A 145 -2.40 27.09 -5.69
C THR A 145 -2.19 25.95 -4.71
N PHE A 146 -2.87 24.82 -4.97
CA PHE A 146 -2.89 23.64 -4.09
C PHE A 146 -2.29 22.41 -4.74
N GLY A 147 -1.29 21.82 -4.09
CA GLY A 147 -0.72 20.51 -4.42
C GLY A 147 -1.47 19.40 -3.67
N ASN A 148 -2.44 18.79 -4.32
CA ASN A 148 -3.15 17.63 -3.79
C ASN A 148 -2.31 16.37 -3.98
N GLY A 149 -2.52 15.33 -3.16
CA GLY A 149 -1.87 14.03 -3.33
C GLY A 149 -2.45 13.21 -4.48
N ASP A 150 -1.82 12.06 -4.75
CA ASP A 150 -2.38 11.02 -5.61
C ASP A 150 -3.79 10.65 -5.11
N PRO A 151 -4.79 10.48 -6.00
CA PRO A 151 -6.17 10.15 -5.61
C PRO A 151 -6.31 8.87 -4.77
N ASN A 152 -5.36 7.94 -4.86
CA ASN A 152 -5.30 6.71 -4.08
C ASN A 152 -4.40 6.81 -2.83
N SER A 153 -3.90 8.01 -2.52
CA SER A 153 -3.08 8.25 -1.33
C SER A 153 -3.94 8.45 -0.09
N THR A 154 -3.61 7.78 1.00
CA THR A 154 -4.26 7.96 2.30
C THR A 154 -3.97 9.35 2.86
N SER A 155 -2.70 9.66 3.07
CA SER A 155 -2.24 10.91 3.68
C SER A 155 -2.24 12.10 2.74
N GLY A 156 -2.10 11.85 1.42
CA GLY A 156 -2.09 12.91 0.42
C GLY A 156 -3.48 13.33 -0.06
N PHE A 157 -4.50 12.45 0.06
CA PHE A 157 -5.80 12.70 -0.54
C PHE A 157 -6.99 12.40 0.37
N LEU A 158 -7.12 11.17 0.91
CA LEU A 158 -8.31 10.79 1.69
C LEU A 158 -8.40 11.57 2.99
N VAL A 159 -7.33 11.53 3.79
CA VAL A 159 -7.29 12.12 5.13
C VAL A 159 -7.45 13.65 5.07
N PRO A 160 -6.70 14.41 4.26
CA PRO A 160 -6.96 15.85 4.13
C PRO A 160 -8.31 16.11 3.46
N GLY A 161 -8.76 15.26 2.54
CA GLY A 161 -10.09 15.35 1.91
C GLY A 161 -11.24 15.33 2.91
N TYR A 162 -11.10 14.59 4.01
CA TYR A 162 -12.08 14.57 5.09
C TYR A 162 -11.81 15.66 6.13
N TYR A 163 -10.63 15.63 6.75
CA TYR A 163 -10.36 16.48 7.94
C TYR A 163 -10.16 17.96 7.60
N VAL A 164 -9.68 18.27 6.41
CA VAL A 164 -9.46 19.66 5.96
C VAL A 164 -10.63 20.14 5.11
N PHE A 165 -11.07 19.35 4.13
CA PHE A 165 -12.07 19.82 3.16
C PHE A 165 -13.50 19.55 3.63
N ALA A 166 -13.91 18.30 3.77
CA ALA A 166 -15.29 17.94 4.08
C ALA A 166 -15.76 18.56 5.43
N LYS A 167 -14.93 18.51 6.48
CA LYS A 167 -15.28 19.09 7.80
C LYS A 167 -15.43 20.60 7.79
N ASN A 168 -14.86 21.30 6.82
CA ASN A 168 -14.94 22.76 6.72
C ASN A 168 -15.85 23.21 5.56
N ASN A 169 -16.60 22.27 4.94
CA ASN A 169 -17.49 22.53 3.81
C ASN A 169 -16.76 23.25 2.65
N ILE A 170 -15.53 22.85 2.37
CA ILE A 170 -14.71 23.32 1.24
C ILE A 170 -14.23 22.11 0.44
N SER A 171 -13.72 22.37 -0.76
CA SER A 171 -13.17 21.35 -1.64
C SER A 171 -11.86 21.81 -2.26
N ALA A 172 -11.10 20.87 -2.85
CA ALA A 172 -9.89 21.19 -3.59
C ALA A 172 -10.17 22.07 -4.82
N SER A 173 -11.41 22.08 -5.34
CA SER A 173 -11.82 22.97 -6.44
C SER A 173 -12.06 24.41 -6.02
N ASP A 174 -12.09 24.72 -4.73
CA ASP A 174 -12.22 26.08 -4.23
C ASP A 174 -10.90 26.87 -4.27
N PHE A 175 -9.80 26.19 -4.55
CA PHE A 175 -8.50 26.84 -4.72
C PHE A 175 -8.39 27.46 -6.11
N LYS A 176 -7.54 28.49 -6.25
CA LYS A 176 -7.24 29.13 -7.52
C LYS A 176 -6.85 28.11 -8.59
N ARG A 177 -6.06 27.11 -8.22
CA ARG A 177 -5.62 26.00 -9.04
C ARG A 177 -5.27 24.82 -8.15
N THR A 178 -5.66 23.61 -8.56
CA THR A 178 -5.25 22.36 -7.89
C THR A 178 -4.55 21.46 -8.89
N VAL A 179 -3.45 20.82 -8.44
CA VAL A 179 -2.70 19.81 -9.18
C VAL A 179 -2.53 18.59 -8.27
N ASN A 180 -2.52 17.38 -8.84
CA ASN A 180 -2.27 16.15 -8.09
C ASN A 180 -0.85 15.65 -8.38
N ALA A 181 -0.09 15.32 -7.33
CA ALA A 181 1.26 14.78 -7.45
C ALA A 181 1.63 13.89 -6.26
N GLY A 182 2.73 13.14 -6.38
CA GLY A 182 3.32 12.38 -5.28
C GLY A 182 3.88 13.29 -4.17
N HIS A 183 4.17 12.72 -3.01
CA HIS A 183 4.61 13.46 -1.82
C HIS A 183 5.90 14.25 -2.07
N GLU A 184 6.91 13.62 -2.67
CA GLU A 184 8.19 14.30 -2.99
C GLU A 184 7.96 15.48 -3.91
N THR A 185 7.22 15.29 -5.02
CA THR A 185 6.91 16.36 -5.98
C THR A 185 6.20 17.52 -5.31
N ASN A 186 5.20 17.25 -4.47
CA ASN A 186 4.48 18.28 -3.72
C ASN A 186 5.41 19.06 -2.76
N ALA A 187 6.29 18.36 -2.03
CA ALA A 187 7.23 19.01 -1.12
C ALA A 187 8.21 19.93 -1.87
N LEU A 188 8.78 19.44 -2.99
CA LEU A 188 9.69 20.22 -3.82
C LEU A 188 8.99 21.41 -4.49
N ALA A 189 7.75 21.23 -4.94
CA ALA A 189 6.97 22.32 -5.53
C ALA A 189 6.69 23.45 -4.52
N VAL A 190 6.35 23.11 -3.27
CA VAL A 190 6.18 24.09 -2.20
C VAL A 190 7.52 24.77 -1.84
N ALA A 191 8.59 23.99 -1.67
CA ALA A 191 9.92 24.54 -1.36
C ALA A 191 10.42 25.51 -2.43
N ASN A 192 10.08 25.27 -3.71
CA ASN A 192 10.44 26.10 -4.85
C ASN A 192 9.38 27.21 -5.16
N LYS A 193 8.35 27.37 -4.32
CA LYS A 193 7.27 28.37 -4.47
C LYS A 193 6.47 28.21 -5.79
N GLN A 194 6.40 26.98 -6.32
CA GLN A 194 5.60 26.62 -7.51
C GLN A 194 4.14 26.33 -7.15
N VAL A 195 3.90 25.88 -5.92
CA VAL A 195 2.58 25.74 -5.27
C VAL A 195 2.63 26.42 -3.92
N ASP A 196 1.53 27.04 -3.50
CA ASP A 196 1.48 27.79 -2.25
C ASP A 196 1.33 26.89 -1.04
N VAL A 197 0.56 25.80 -1.17
CA VAL A 197 0.29 24.80 -0.13
C VAL A 197 0.14 23.43 -0.76
N ALA A 198 0.58 22.38 -0.05
CA ALA A 198 0.38 21.01 -0.52
C ALA A 198 0.14 20.04 0.63
N THR A 199 -0.47 18.89 0.29
CA THR A 199 -0.52 17.73 1.17
C THR A 199 0.81 16.99 1.17
N ASN A 200 1.15 16.42 2.33
CA ASN A 200 2.32 15.58 2.51
C ASN A 200 2.09 14.63 3.72
N ASN A 201 3.13 13.94 4.17
CA ASN A 201 3.10 13.16 5.39
C ASN A 201 4.44 13.21 6.14
N THR A 202 4.43 12.78 7.39
CA THR A 202 5.62 12.83 8.25
C THR A 202 6.74 11.92 7.77
N GLU A 203 6.44 10.74 7.20
CA GLU A 203 7.45 9.81 6.67
C GLU A 203 8.22 10.43 5.48
N ASN A 204 7.51 11.08 4.56
CA ASN A 204 8.17 11.77 3.44
C ASN A 204 9.03 12.95 3.93
N LEU A 205 8.53 13.74 4.91
CA LEU A 205 9.36 14.81 5.50
C LEU A 205 10.61 14.26 6.18
N ASP A 206 10.52 13.09 6.83
CA ASP A 206 11.70 12.44 7.42
C ASP A 206 12.69 11.96 6.36
N LYS A 207 12.24 11.42 5.24
CA LYS A 207 13.09 11.05 4.10
C LYS A 207 13.80 12.26 3.49
N LEU A 208 13.12 13.41 3.41
CA LEU A 208 13.72 14.65 2.92
C LEU A 208 14.88 15.16 3.80
N LYS A 209 14.99 14.73 5.07
CA LYS A 209 16.15 15.06 5.91
C LYS A 209 17.47 14.57 5.30
N THR A 210 17.43 13.48 4.55
CA THR A 210 18.59 12.88 3.89
C THR A 210 18.64 13.15 2.40
N SER A 211 17.50 13.10 1.70
CA SER A 211 17.46 13.23 0.24
C SER A 211 17.48 14.68 -0.25
N ALA A 212 16.92 15.62 0.50
CA ALA A 212 16.84 17.04 0.11
C ALA A 212 16.77 17.97 1.33
N PRO A 213 17.81 17.97 2.23
CA PRO A 213 17.77 18.70 3.51
C PRO A 213 17.58 20.21 3.33
N GLU A 214 18.13 20.81 2.28
CA GLU A 214 17.96 22.25 2.02
C GLU A 214 16.53 22.58 1.59
N LYS A 215 15.85 21.67 0.88
CA LYS A 215 14.43 21.86 0.53
C LYS A 215 13.52 21.69 1.73
N LEU A 216 13.83 20.76 2.62
CA LEU A 216 13.09 20.58 3.87
C LEU A 216 13.11 21.85 4.73
N LYS A 217 14.24 22.57 4.82
CA LYS A 217 14.37 23.84 5.54
C LYS A 217 13.48 24.95 4.99
N GLU A 218 13.04 24.85 3.74
CA GLU A 218 12.13 25.80 3.11
C GLU A 218 10.64 25.51 3.43
N LEU A 219 10.35 24.44 4.18
CA LEU A 219 8.98 24.00 4.46
C LEU A 219 8.59 24.30 5.91
N LYS A 220 7.32 24.64 6.14
CA LYS A 220 6.68 24.60 7.45
C LYS A 220 5.36 23.85 7.39
N VAL A 221 5.05 23.10 8.44
CA VAL A 221 3.78 22.38 8.60
C VAL A 221 2.78 23.32 9.25
N ILE A 222 1.58 23.44 8.65
CA ILE A 222 0.49 24.28 9.13
C ILE A 222 -0.70 23.49 9.66
N TRP A 223 -0.73 22.19 9.45
CA TRP A 223 -1.76 21.28 9.95
C TRP A 223 -1.22 19.84 10.01
N LYS A 224 -1.72 19.06 10.97
CA LYS A 224 -1.41 17.65 11.19
C LYS A 224 -2.69 16.87 11.49
N SER A 225 -2.86 15.70 10.89
CA SER A 225 -4.02 14.84 11.05
C SER A 225 -4.00 14.05 12.37
N PRO A 226 -5.10 13.35 12.73
CA PRO A 226 -5.03 12.16 13.57
C PRO A 226 -4.09 11.11 12.99
N LEU A 227 -3.66 10.15 13.85
CA LEU A 227 -2.76 9.07 13.44
C LEU A 227 -3.37 8.24 12.30
N ILE A 228 -2.56 7.95 11.30
CA ILE A 228 -2.84 6.98 10.23
C ILE A 228 -2.08 5.70 10.59
N PRO A 229 -2.72 4.53 10.60
CA PRO A 229 -2.02 3.25 10.83
C PRO A 229 -0.86 3.05 9.85
N GLY A 230 0.16 2.31 10.27
CA GLY A 230 1.28 1.93 9.41
C GLY A 230 0.80 1.31 8.10
N ASP A 231 1.59 1.48 7.05
CA ASP A 231 1.20 1.08 5.70
C ASP A 231 1.11 -0.44 5.54
N PRO A 232 0.07 -0.94 4.85
CA PRO A 232 -0.11 -2.38 4.65
C PRO A 232 0.84 -2.94 3.60
N ILE A 233 1.25 -4.19 3.84
CA ILE A 233 1.86 -5.05 2.82
C ILE A 233 0.78 -6.05 2.38
N VAL A 234 0.56 -6.11 1.08
CA VAL A 234 -0.54 -6.85 0.45
C VAL A 234 0.02 -7.87 -0.51
N TRP A 235 -0.49 -9.09 -0.49
CA TRP A 235 -0.28 -10.06 -1.55
C TRP A 235 -1.58 -10.32 -2.33
N ARG A 236 -1.49 -10.83 -3.55
CA ARG A 236 -2.67 -11.29 -4.26
C ARG A 236 -3.15 -12.63 -3.70
N LYS A 237 -4.47 -12.79 -3.49
CA LYS A 237 -5.07 -13.97 -2.84
C LYS A 237 -4.79 -15.28 -3.55
N ASN A 238 -4.60 -15.26 -4.87
CA ASN A 238 -4.35 -16.44 -5.69
C ASN A 238 -2.87 -16.86 -5.79
N LEU A 239 -1.98 -16.36 -4.93
CA LEU A 239 -0.67 -16.99 -4.69
C LEU A 239 -0.86 -18.36 -4.05
N SER A 240 0.07 -19.30 -4.33
CA SER A 240 0.07 -20.58 -3.64
C SER A 240 0.28 -20.40 -2.13
N GLU A 241 -0.31 -21.28 -1.32
CA GLU A 241 -0.13 -21.21 0.15
C GLU A 241 1.34 -21.35 0.53
N THR A 242 2.09 -22.23 -0.16
CA THR A 242 3.55 -22.37 0.05
C THR A 242 4.29 -21.05 -0.19
N THR A 243 3.95 -20.30 -1.25
CA THR A 243 4.54 -18.99 -1.50
C THR A 243 4.16 -17.99 -0.41
N LYS A 244 2.88 -17.95 0.01
CA LYS A 244 2.41 -17.10 1.10
C LYS A 244 3.12 -17.39 2.41
N ASP A 245 3.29 -18.66 2.77
CA ASP A 245 3.99 -19.07 3.99
C ASP A 245 5.45 -18.61 4.00
N LYS A 246 6.16 -18.80 2.88
CA LYS A 246 7.55 -18.33 2.72
C LYS A 246 7.63 -16.81 2.85
N VAL A 247 6.75 -16.08 2.15
CA VAL A 247 6.69 -14.61 2.17
C VAL A 247 6.35 -14.11 3.58
N TYR A 248 5.34 -14.67 4.22
CA TYR A 248 4.96 -14.32 5.59
C TYR A 248 6.12 -14.56 6.56
N GLY A 249 6.77 -15.74 6.46
CA GLY A 249 7.94 -16.07 7.25
C GLY A 249 9.08 -15.07 7.09
N PHE A 250 9.34 -14.61 5.85
CA PHE A 250 10.33 -13.55 5.59
C PHE A 250 9.96 -12.26 6.32
N PHE A 251 8.77 -11.72 6.11
CA PHE A 251 8.35 -10.46 6.71
C PHE A 251 8.34 -10.48 8.24
N MET A 252 7.86 -11.57 8.85
CA MET A 252 7.78 -11.69 10.31
C MET A 252 9.15 -11.93 10.99
N ASN A 253 10.16 -12.30 10.22
CA ASN A 253 11.51 -12.53 10.75
C ASN A 253 12.53 -11.48 10.28
N TYR A 254 12.19 -10.58 9.38
CA TYR A 254 13.10 -9.57 8.86
C TYR A 254 13.33 -8.43 9.88
N GLY A 255 14.58 -7.97 9.98
CA GLY A 255 14.96 -6.91 10.93
C GLY A 255 15.57 -7.45 12.23
N LYS A 256 15.94 -8.73 12.29
CA LYS A 256 16.60 -9.32 13.47
C LYS A 256 18.11 -9.07 13.52
N THR A 257 18.78 -8.98 12.36
CA THR A 257 20.22 -8.70 12.30
C THR A 257 20.49 -7.20 12.17
N PRO A 258 21.69 -6.72 12.55
CA PRO A 258 22.08 -5.32 12.38
C PRO A 258 21.96 -4.83 10.93
N GLU A 259 22.35 -5.67 9.97
CA GLU A 259 22.30 -5.37 8.53
C GLU A 259 20.85 -5.16 8.07
N GLN A 260 19.94 -6.07 8.46
CA GLN A 260 18.51 -5.97 8.15
C GLN A 260 17.87 -4.73 8.81
N LYS A 261 18.27 -4.39 10.03
CA LYS A 261 17.80 -3.16 10.69
C LYS A 261 18.24 -1.92 9.90
N THR A 262 19.50 -1.87 9.45
CA THR A 262 19.99 -0.77 8.60
C THR A 262 19.20 -0.66 7.29
N VAL A 263 18.79 -1.78 6.68
CA VAL A 263 17.95 -1.78 5.49
C VAL A 263 16.56 -1.20 5.80
N LEU A 264 15.94 -1.62 6.91
CA LEU A 264 14.64 -1.08 7.34
C LEU A 264 14.71 0.42 7.68
N GLU A 265 15.74 0.85 8.39
CA GLU A 265 15.98 2.26 8.73
C GLU A 265 16.05 3.15 7.48
N ARG A 266 16.67 2.68 6.38
CA ARG A 266 16.69 3.38 5.09
C ARG A 266 15.28 3.55 4.49
N LEU A 267 14.38 2.59 4.75
CA LEU A 267 12.98 2.67 4.37
C LEU A 267 12.15 3.52 5.35
N GLY A 268 12.73 3.92 6.51
CA GLY A 268 12.07 4.65 7.58
C GLY A 268 11.29 3.74 8.53
N TRP A 269 11.64 2.44 8.62
CA TRP A 269 10.85 1.44 9.33
C TRP A 269 11.63 0.68 10.40
N ALA A 270 10.88 0.16 11.37
CA ALA A 270 11.22 -0.90 12.30
C ALA A 270 10.70 -2.26 11.73
N PRO A 271 10.95 -3.40 12.38
CA PRO A 271 10.42 -4.69 11.95
C PRO A 271 8.90 -4.69 11.77
N PHE A 272 8.45 -5.35 10.71
CA PHE A 272 7.04 -5.47 10.36
C PHE A 272 6.22 -6.15 11.45
N ARG A 273 4.92 -5.87 11.47
CA ARG A 273 3.94 -6.58 12.30
C ARG A 273 2.95 -7.33 11.41
N ALA A 274 2.48 -8.47 11.91
CA ALA A 274 1.35 -9.15 11.31
C ALA A 274 0.13 -8.24 11.26
N SER A 275 -0.62 -8.31 10.18
CA SER A 275 -1.85 -7.55 10.00
C SER A 275 -2.85 -8.32 9.14
N SER A 276 -4.00 -7.71 8.87
CA SER A 276 -5.04 -8.26 8.02
C SER A 276 -5.88 -7.13 7.42
N ASP A 277 -6.83 -7.47 6.58
CA ASP A 277 -7.79 -6.51 6.00
C ASP A 277 -8.54 -5.70 7.08
N LEU A 278 -8.55 -6.16 8.33
CA LEU A 278 -9.19 -5.46 9.45
C LEU A 278 -8.51 -4.13 9.79
N GLN A 279 -7.21 -3.95 9.50
CA GLN A 279 -6.56 -2.65 9.69
C GLN A 279 -7.17 -1.56 8.81
N LEU A 280 -7.87 -1.93 7.74
CA LEU A 280 -8.49 -1.00 6.79
C LEU A 280 -9.84 -0.45 7.27
N VAL A 281 -10.41 -0.99 8.36
CA VAL A 281 -11.72 -0.57 8.87
C VAL A 281 -11.81 0.94 9.13
N PRO A 282 -10.85 1.60 9.83
CA PRO A 282 -10.90 3.05 10.03
C PRO A 282 -10.79 3.84 8.72
N ILE A 283 -10.12 3.30 7.73
CA ILE A 283 -9.96 3.93 6.41
C ILE A 283 -11.27 3.84 5.62
N ARG A 284 -11.97 2.67 5.69
CA ARG A 284 -13.30 2.48 5.11
C ARG A 284 -14.32 3.44 5.73
N GLN A 285 -14.32 3.57 7.05
CA GLN A 285 -15.17 4.53 7.75
C GLN A 285 -14.90 5.97 7.25
N LEU A 286 -13.63 6.36 7.15
CA LEU A 286 -13.24 7.69 6.68
C LEU A 286 -13.67 7.93 5.22
N ALA A 287 -13.54 6.93 4.36
CA ALA A 287 -13.97 6.99 2.96
C ALA A 287 -15.50 7.17 2.86
N LEU A 288 -16.27 6.41 3.64
CA LEU A 288 -17.73 6.52 3.70
C LEU A 288 -18.16 7.91 4.21
N PHE A 289 -17.54 8.43 5.26
CA PHE A 289 -17.83 9.79 5.74
C PHE A 289 -17.59 10.85 4.68
N LYS A 290 -16.47 10.75 3.95
CA LYS A 290 -16.17 11.67 2.84
C LYS A 290 -17.19 11.54 1.72
N GLU A 291 -17.59 10.32 1.36
CA GLU A 291 -18.59 10.07 0.32
C GLU A 291 -19.98 10.61 0.73
N MET A 292 -20.40 10.37 1.98
CA MET A 292 -21.65 10.93 2.51
C MET A 292 -21.68 12.46 2.42
N GLN A 293 -20.58 13.12 2.73
CA GLN A 293 -20.50 14.58 2.56
C GLN A 293 -20.60 14.97 1.08
N GLY A 294 -19.90 14.28 0.19
CA GLY A 294 -20.00 14.51 -1.25
C GLY A 294 -21.42 14.31 -1.80
N VAL A 295 -22.18 13.33 -1.31
CA VAL A 295 -23.60 13.15 -1.67
C VAL A 295 -24.45 14.32 -1.21
N LYS A 296 -24.28 14.81 0.01
CA LYS A 296 -25.02 15.98 0.54
C LYS A 296 -24.77 17.24 -0.28
N ASP A 297 -23.52 17.47 -0.68
CA ASP A 297 -23.09 18.66 -1.39
C ASP A 297 -23.38 18.59 -2.91
N ASN A 298 -23.77 17.42 -3.43
CA ASN A 298 -24.03 17.22 -4.84
C ASN A 298 -25.31 17.94 -5.29
N LYS A 299 -25.14 19.00 -6.06
CA LYS A 299 -26.27 19.80 -6.60
C LYS A 299 -27.02 19.10 -7.74
N GLY A 300 -26.46 18.04 -8.32
CA GLY A 300 -27.10 17.23 -9.37
C GLY A 300 -28.05 16.15 -8.86
N LEU A 301 -28.09 15.92 -7.53
CA LEU A 301 -28.99 14.96 -6.90
C LEU A 301 -30.18 15.69 -6.26
N ASN A 302 -31.39 15.13 -6.43
CA ASN A 302 -32.57 15.57 -5.67
C ASN A 302 -32.50 15.04 -4.22
N GLU A 303 -33.40 15.53 -3.34
CA GLU A 303 -33.39 15.18 -1.91
C GLU A 303 -33.72 13.71 -1.63
N GLU A 304 -34.54 13.07 -2.47
CA GLU A 304 -34.85 11.64 -2.35
C GLU A 304 -33.61 10.79 -2.68
N GLU A 305 -32.89 11.10 -3.77
CA GLU A 305 -31.65 10.45 -4.16
C GLU A 305 -30.56 10.64 -3.10
N LYS A 306 -30.41 11.84 -2.54
CA LYS A 306 -29.47 12.12 -1.44
C LYS A 306 -29.81 11.29 -0.20
N THR A 307 -31.07 11.26 0.18
CA THR A 307 -31.55 10.49 1.34
C THR A 307 -31.31 9.00 1.14
N SER A 308 -31.66 8.45 -0.02
CA SER A 308 -31.44 7.03 -0.34
C SER A 308 -29.96 6.67 -0.30
N LYS A 309 -29.08 7.43 -0.97
CA LYS A 309 -27.63 7.20 -1.00
C LYS A 309 -27.02 7.34 0.39
N THR A 310 -27.38 8.38 1.14
CA THR A 310 -26.86 8.60 2.50
C THR A 310 -27.28 7.49 3.44
N SER A 311 -28.52 6.98 3.32
CA SER A 311 -29.00 5.84 4.12
C SER A 311 -28.23 4.56 3.81
N ALA A 312 -27.93 4.27 2.55
CA ALA A 312 -27.12 3.12 2.16
C ALA A 312 -25.67 3.20 2.69
N LEU A 313 -25.05 4.38 2.60
CA LEU A 313 -23.71 4.61 3.15
C LEU A 313 -23.70 4.52 4.69
N LYS A 314 -24.75 5.01 5.34
CA LYS A 314 -24.90 4.90 6.78
C LYS A 314 -25.02 3.44 7.24
N ALA A 315 -25.78 2.62 6.54
CA ALA A 315 -25.88 1.19 6.87
C ALA A 315 -24.50 0.50 6.80
N GLN A 316 -23.68 0.80 5.79
CA GLN A 316 -22.32 0.30 5.69
C GLN A 316 -21.43 0.80 6.86
N LEU A 317 -21.58 2.07 7.25
CA LEU A 317 -20.86 2.63 8.39
C LEU A 317 -21.24 1.94 9.69
N ASP A 318 -22.55 1.72 9.94
CA ASP A 318 -23.07 1.01 11.11
C ASP A 318 -22.53 -0.43 11.20
N ASP A 319 -22.33 -1.11 10.06
CA ASP A 319 -21.68 -2.44 9.99
C ASP A 319 -20.22 -2.36 10.41
N LEU A 320 -19.47 -1.38 9.92
CA LEU A 320 -18.06 -1.17 10.31
C LEU A 320 -17.93 -0.78 11.79
N ASP A 321 -18.85 0.00 12.32
CA ASP A 321 -18.87 0.38 13.74
C ASP A 321 -19.11 -0.84 14.63
N ARG A 322 -20.04 -1.74 14.24
CA ARG A 322 -20.26 -3.04 14.93
C ARG A 322 -18.99 -3.90 14.90
N LEU A 323 -18.33 -3.98 13.75
CA LEU A 323 -17.06 -4.71 13.61
C LEU A 323 -15.97 -4.12 14.52
N THR A 324 -15.84 -2.80 14.54
CA THR A 324 -14.87 -2.09 15.41
C THR A 324 -15.13 -2.37 16.89
N ALA A 325 -16.42 -2.33 17.32
CA ALA A 325 -16.79 -2.63 18.68
C ALA A 325 -16.48 -4.09 19.07
N ALA A 326 -16.74 -5.05 18.17
CA ALA A 326 -16.42 -6.45 18.39
C ALA A 326 -14.91 -6.69 18.53
N LEU A 327 -14.08 -6.07 17.67
CA LEU A 327 -12.62 -6.15 17.74
C LEU A 327 -12.09 -5.54 19.04
N GLY A 328 -12.63 -4.41 19.48
CA GLY A 328 -12.29 -3.79 20.76
C GLY A 328 -12.62 -4.68 21.97
N ALA A 329 -13.78 -5.34 21.95
CA ALA A 329 -14.15 -6.29 22.98
C ALA A 329 -13.22 -7.51 23.03
N MET A 330 -12.85 -8.08 21.88
CA MET A 330 -11.87 -9.20 21.80
C MET A 330 -10.50 -8.80 22.36
N THR A 331 -10.02 -7.61 22.03
CA THR A 331 -8.73 -7.11 22.53
C THR A 331 -8.72 -6.93 24.05
N SER A 332 -9.85 -6.49 24.65
CA SER A 332 -9.98 -6.31 26.09
C SER A 332 -9.98 -7.67 26.82
N VAL A 333 -10.62 -8.69 26.26
CA VAL A 333 -10.61 -10.05 26.80
C VAL A 333 -9.20 -10.63 26.77
N THR A 334 -8.47 -10.48 25.65
CA THR A 334 -7.08 -10.99 25.54
C THR A 334 -6.16 -10.35 26.57
N LYS A 335 -6.30 -9.05 26.84
CA LYS A 335 -5.52 -8.35 27.89
C LYS A 335 -5.88 -8.77 29.30
N ALA A 336 -7.12 -9.19 29.55
CA ALA A 336 -7.54 -9.64 30.87
C ALA A 336 -7.07 -11.08 31.21
N VAL A 337 -6.67 -11.85 30.20
CA VAL A 337 -6.20 -13.24 30.32
C VAL A 337 -4.67 -13.34 30.41
N GLN A 338 -3.94 -12.28 30.07
CA GLN A 338 -2.48 -12.15 30.23
C GLN A 338 -2.12 -11.52 31.57
#